data_f33f673b4bb125efde094902995c2d28
#
_entry.id   f33f673b4bb125efde094902995c2d28
#
_cell.length_a   1.000
_cell.length_b   1.000
_cell.length_c   1.000
_cell.angle_alpha   90.00
_cell.angle_beta   90.00
_cell.angle_gamma   90.00
#
_symmetry.space_group_name_H-M   'P 1'
#
loop_
_entity.id
_entity.type
_entity.pdbx_description
1 polymer ?
#
loop_
_entity_poly.entity_id
_entity_poly.type
_entity_poly.pdbx_seq_one_letter_code
_entity_poly.pdbx_strand_id
1 'polypeptide(L)'
;MRKIVVLFILIVSVIVGAYGADKKQIKQLKADIASAKDAIKNAVDMEKNDNNAQKKLNALEKSEQTIAKYLSQDEYRERKDLYLLLIDLVRKQYEDGNEKMYLKQKVDTAWYVRTGRRMFLTMEKFDSLDAKPNEKGVSEPSYRKKHGAFLAPYRENIKKGGIYFLKHKEWAEAWQCFDVYLESRNWKMFADQKNDSVDDRKVAYLSVVSAKEIPDLDKALKYSTEALADTAKRENALMLLSELSLDKGDSALYVKYVTEGFKQYPLSEYFFPRLIDYHTERGDYVRSEKYVDEALKKDSLNGLFLLAKHTVLMSMEKYDDALRYASLLQQRNDTLPKLNYNIGYIYNVKAQQTLKKTGVPYRHRMKEAQKYYRLLLPYMEKYREEKPEDRQRWYPILYDAYLNLNKGKEFNALEGK
;
A
#
# COMPACT_ATOMS: atom_id res chain seq x y z
N MET A 1 38.22 -39.94 16.51
CA MET A 1 37.23 -41.02 16.63
C MET A 1 35.80 -40.59 16.90
N ARG A 2 35.52 -39.50 17.61
CA ARG A 2 34.12 -38.99 17.84
C ARG A 2 33.39 -38.44 16.59
N LYS A 3 34.09 -37.96 15.57
CA LYS A 3 33.47 -37.43 14.33
C LYS A 3 32.98 -38.51 13.36
N ILE A 4 33.50 -39.73 13.46
CA ILE A 4 33.13 -40.87 12.58
C ILE A 4 31.87 -41.58 13.10
N VAL A 5 31.62 -41.58 14.40
CA VAL A 5 30.44 -42.23 15.01
C VAL A 5 29.16 -41.46 14.73
N VAL A 6 29.21 -40.08 14.67
CA VAL A 6 28.05 -39.24 14.31
C VAL A 6 27.64 -39.45 12.84
N LEU A 7 28.61 -39.73 11.96
CA LEU A 7 28.34 -40.03 10.55
C LEU A 7 27.64 -41.38 10.35
N PHE A 8 27.91 -42.38 11.22
CA PHE A 8 27.30 -43.71 11.11
C PHE A 8 25.84 -43.73 11.63
N ILE A 9 25.50 -42.97 12.66
CA ILE A 9 24.13 -42.86 13.19
C ILE A 9 23.22 -42.15 12.19
N LEU A 10 23.73 -41.17 11.46
CA LEU A 10 22.98 -40.47 10.39
C LEU A 10 22.68 -41.39 9.18
N ILE A 11 23.46 -42.39 8.92
CA ILE A 11 23.21 -43.34 7.81
C ILE A 11 22.13 -44.39 8.17
N VAL A 12 21.97 -44.73 9.43
CA VAL A 12 20.97 -45.74 9.87
C VAL A 12 19.57 -45.10 9.97
N SER A 13 19.43 -43.82 10.34
CA SER A 13 18.13 -43.10 10.33
C SER A 13 17.54 -42.91 8.92
N VAL A 14 18.37 -43.01 7.88
CA VAL A 14 17.94 -42.96 6.47
C VAL A 14 17.07 -44.15 6.06
N ILE A 15 17.14 -45.26 6.78
CA ILE A 15 16.49 -46.53 6.38
C ILE A 15 15.10 -46.70 6.99
N VAL A 16 14.75 -45.99 8.08
CA VAL A 16 13.50 -46.23 8.81
C VAL A 16 12.33 -45.32 8.33
N GLY A 17 12.59 -44.23 7.58
CA GLY A 17 11.56 -43.30 7.08
C GLY A 17 10.99 -43.63 5.70
N ALA A 18 11.47 -44.62 5.02
CA ALA A 18 11.14 -44.88 3.60
C ALA A 18 10.21 -46.12 3.42
N TYR A 19 9.11 -46.13 4.16
CA TYR A 19 8.02 -47.05 3.82
C TYR A 19 7.27 -46.50 2.59
N GLY A 20 7.67 -46.94 1.39
CA GLY A 20 6.99 -46.65 0.12
C GLY A 20 7.87 -46.21 -1.02
N ALA A 21 9.09 -45.67 -0.78
CA ALA A 21 9.96 -45.24 -1.87
C ALA A 21 10.54 -46.44 -2.65
N ASP A 22 10.41 -46.39 -3.97
CA ASP A 22 11.03 -47.37 -4.88
C ASP A 22 12.57 -47.39 -4.63
N LYS A 23 13.19 -48.60 -4.63
CA LYS A 23 14.67 -48.78 -4.50
C LYS A 23 15.46 -47.87 -5.44
N LYS A 24 14.90 -47.55 -6.62
CA LYS A 24 15.51 -46.65 -7.60
C LYS A 24 15.54 -45.21 -7.09
N GLN A 25 14.45 -44.73 -6.46
CA GLN A 25 14.37 -43.38 -5.88
C GLN A 25 15.34 -43.21 -4.72
N ILE A 26 15.45 -44.20 -3.85
CA ILE A 26 16.42 -44.20 -2.73
C ILE A 26 17.87 -44.18 -3.25
N LYS A 27 18.18 -44.93 -4.31
CA LYS A 27 19.50 -44.91 -4.94
C LYS A 27 19.82 -43.55 -5.54
N GLN A 28 18.84 -42.93 -6.22
CA GLN A 28 18.99 -41.60 -6.79
C GLN A 28 19.21 -40.53 -5.72
N LEU A 29 18.39 -40.53 -4.66
CA LEU A 29 18.58 -39.61 -3.54
C LEU A 29 19.96 -39.67 -2.93
N LYS A 30 20.49 -40.90 -2.71
CA LYS A 30 21.86 -41.09 -2.19
C LYS A 30 22.93 -40.53 -3.13
N ALA A 31 22.77 -40.73 -4.44
CA ALA A 31 23.67 -40.13 -5.44
C ALA A 31 23.62 -38.62 -5.46
N ASP A 32 22.42 -38.03 -5.37
CA ASP A 32 22.22 -36.59 -5.36
C ASP A 32 22.77 -35.94 -4.07
N ILE A 33 22.63 -36.60 -2.90
CA ILE A 33 23.25 -36.16 -1.64
C ILE A 33 24.79 -36.21 -1.76
N ALA A 34 25.37 -37.26 -2.36
CA ALA A 34 26.81 -37.34 -2.58
C ALA A 34 27.31 -36.23 -3.49
N SER A 35 26.62 -35.98 -4.62
CA SER A 35 26.93 -34.91 -5.56
C SER A 35 26.87 -33.53 -4.88
N ALA A 36 25.87 -33.26 -4.02
CA ALA A 36 25.76 -32.03 -3.27
C ALA A 36 26.93 -31.82 -2.28
N LYS A 37 27.32 -32.88 -1.58
CA LYS A 37 28.48 -32.83 -0.67
C LYS A 37 29.81 -32.59 -1.42
N ASP A 38 29.96 -33.16 -2.59
CA ASP A 38 31.13 -32.91 -3.46
C ASP A 38 31.12 -31.49 -3.99
N ALA A 39 29.97 -30.93 -4.36
CA ALA A 39 29.86 -29.52 -4.78
C ALA A 39 30.28 -28.58 -3.65
N ILE A 40 29.84 -28.82 -2.39
CA ILE A 40 30.25 -28.01 -1.23
C ILE A 40 31.75 -28.13 -0.99
N LYS A 41 32.29 -29.33 -1.02
CA LYS A 41 33.73 -29.58 -0.82
C LYS A 41 34.57 -28.85 -1.86
N ASN A 42 34.21 -28.99 -3.12
CA ASN A 42 34.91 -28.32 -4.25
C ASN A 42 34.77 -26.79 -4.23
N ALA A 43 33.75 -26.24 -3.59
CA ALA A 43 33.55 -24.81 -3.44
C ALA A 43 34.54 -24.18 -2.42
N VAL A 44 35.12 -24.95 -1.50
CA VAL A 44 36.11 -24.43 -0.53
C VAL A 44 37.38 -23.92 -1.21
N ASP A 45 37.69 -24.42 -2.41
CA ASP A 45 38.89 -24.07 -3.16
C ASP A 45 38.61 -23.00 -4.25
N MET A 46 37.51 -22.24 -4.16
CA MET A 46 37.14 -21.21 -5.15
C MET A 46 38.14 -20.03 -5.24
N GLU A 47 38.88 -19.79 -4.19
CA GLU A 47 39.75 -18.60 -4.05
C GLU A 47 40.94 -18.55 -5.04
N LYS A 48 41.22 -19.63 -5.78
CA LYS A 48 42.49 -19.73 -6.50
C LYS A 48 42.40 -19.77 -8.01
N ASN A 49 41.25 -19.82 -8.68
CA ASN A 49 41.23 -19.96 -10.13
C ASN A 49 39.91 -19.48 -10.78
N ASP A 50 39.90 -18.27 -11.37
CA ASP A 50 38.74 -17.62 -12.00
C ASP A 50 37.98 -18.47 -13.04
N ASN A 51 38.72 -19.28 -13.83
CA ASN A 51 38.12 -20.11 -14.89
C ASN A 51 37.24 -21.26 -14.38
N ASN A 52 37.34 -21.61 -13.08
CA ASN A 52 36.59 -22.70 -12.48
C ASN A 52 35.49 -22.20 -11.51
N ALA A 53 35.51 -20.95 -11.10
CA ALA A 53 34.59 -20.38 -10.12
C ALA A 53 33.12 -20.48 -10.59
N GLN A 54 32.83 -20.09 -11.83
CA GLN A 54 31.47 -20.18 -12.39
C GLN A 54 30.97 -21.64 -12.48
N LYS A 55 31.85 -22.59 -12.85
CA LYS A 55 31.48 -24.02 -12.90
C LYS A 55 31.15 -24.57 -11.53
N LYS A 56 31.90 -24.15 -10.51
CA LYS A 56 31.65 -24.53 -9.12
C LYS A 56 30.35 -23.93 -8.59
N LEU A 57 30.09 -22.66 -8.89
CA LEU A 57 28.84 -21.97 -8.55
C LEU A 57 27.63 -22.69 -9.19
N ASN A 58 27.69 -22.99 -10.47
CA ASN A 58 26.64 -23.72 -11.17
C ASN A 58 26.38 -25.11 -10.55
N ALA A 59 27.41 -25.79 -10.05
CA ALA A 59 27.28 -27.09 -9.37
C ALA A 59 26.57 -26.95 -8.03
N LEU A 60 26.85 -25.86 -7.26
CA LEU A 60 26.13 -25.54 -6.01
C LEU A 60 24.66 -25.25 -6.28
N GLU A 61 24.36 -24.42 -7.28
CA GLU A 61 22.98 -24.06 -7.65
C GLU A 61 22.17 -25.28 -8.11
N LYS A 62 22.75 -26.11 -8.95
CA LYS A 62 22.10 -27.35 -9.41
C LYS A 62 21.81 -28.30 -8.24
N SER A 63 22.76 -28.44 -7.32
CA SER A 63 22.58 -29.24 -6.12
C SER A 63 21.53 -28.68 -5.17
N GLU A 64 21.52 -27.33 -5.00
CA GLU A 64 20.48 -26.62 -4.24
C GLU A 64 19.08 -26.94 -4.78
N GLN A 65 18.87 -26.76 -6.08
CA GLN A 65 17.59 -27.04 -6.74
C GLN A 65 17.16 -28.49 -6.56
N THR A 66 18.10 -29.44 -6.66
CA THR A 66 17.81 -30.85 -6.50
C THR A 66 17.38 -31.16 -5.06
N ILE A 67 18.11 -30.70 -4.04
CA ILE A 67 17.77 -30.91 -2.63
C ILE A 67 16.48 -30.22 -2.25
N ALA A 68 16.25 -28.94 -2.73
CA ALA A 68 15.01 -28.23 -2.50
C ALA A 68 13.78 -28.96 -3.10
N LYS A 69 13.95 -29.59 -4.27
CA LYS A 69 12.92 -30.45 -4.89
C LYS A 69 12.56 -31.66 -4.02
N TYR A 70 13.52 -32.30 -3.39
CA TYR A 70 13.20 -33.36 -2.43
C TYR A 70 12.41 -32.80 -1.24
N LEU A 71 12.86 -31.69 -0.65
CA LEU A 71 12.22 -31.08 0.51
C LEU A 71 10.81 -30.54 0.21
N SER A 72 10.43 -30.37 -1.05
CA SER A 72 9.06 -30.00 -1.46
C SER A 72 8.08 -31.18 -1.46
N GLN A 73 8.59 -32.43 -1.37
CA GLN A 73 7.80 -33.66 -1.32
C GLN A 73 7.47 -34.02 0.14
N ASP A 74 6.23 -34.45 0.39
CA ASP A 74 5.74 -34.75 1.75
C ASP A 74 6.63 -35.78 2.48
N GLU A 75 7.15 -36.75 1.76
CA GLU A 75 8.03 -37.79 2.28
C GLU A 75 9.34 -37.24 2.88
N TYR A 76 9.89 -36.17 2.31
CA TYR A 76 11.20 -35.60 2.67
C TYR A 76 11.13 -34.26 3.38
N ARG A 77 9.97 -33.63 3.46
CA ARG A 77 9.83 -32.26 3.94
C ARG A 77 10.25 -31.99 5.38
N GLU A 78 10.38 -33.06 6.20
CA GLU A 78 10.84 -32.98 7.60
C GLU A 78 12.25 -33.52 7.81
N ARG A 79 12.96 -33.85 6.72
CA ARG A 79 14.32 -34.44 6.80
C ARG A 79 15.35 -33.36 7.17
N LYS A 80 15.75 -33.34 8.46
CA LYS A 80 16.73 -32.39 9.00
C LYS A 80 18.08 -32.44 8.28
N ASP A 81 18.54 -33.63 7.88
CA ASP A 81 19.81 -33.83 7.16
C ASP A 81 19.80 -33.19 5.78
N LEU A 82 18.67 -33.19 5.06
CA LEU A 82 18.53 -32.51 3.79
C LEU A 82 18.48 -30.98 3.96
N TYR A 83 17.85 -30.49 5.04
CA TYR A 83 17.89 -29.06 5.35
C TYR A 83 19.30 -28.56 5.68
N LEU A 84 20.07 -29.31 6.49
CA LEU A 84 21.45 -28.95 6.77
C LEU A 84 22.31 -28.91 5.50
N LEU A 85 22.11 -29.86 4.59
CA LEU A 85 22.77 -29.87 3.30
C LEU A 85 22.37 -28.66 2.43
N LEU A 86 21.08 -28.34 2.40
CA LEU A 86 20.56 -27.17 1.69
C LEU A 86 21.14 -25.88 2.27
N ILE A 87 21.20 -25.75 3.60
CA ILE A 87 21.82 -24.61 4.28
C ILE A 87 23.28 -24.47 3.85
N ASP A 88 24.06 -25.54 3.84
CA ASP A 88 25.47 -25.46 3.45
C ASP A 88 25.64 -25.06 1.97
N LEU A 89 24.76 -25.54 1.07
CA LEU A 89 24.78 -25.19 -0.35
C LEU A 89 24.48 -23.68 -0.55
N VAL A 90 23.41 -23.17 0.05
CA VAL A 90 23.02 -21.76 -0.09
C VAL A 90 24.02 -20.84 0.59
N ARG A 91 24.53 -21.26 1.76
CA ARG A 91 25.56 -20.52 2.50
C ARG A 91 26.83 -20.34 1.69
N LYS A 92 27.33 -21.40 1.02
CA LYS A 92 28.52 -21.32 0.17
C LYS A 92 28.35 -20.38 -1.00
N GLN A 93 27.18 -20.38 -1.64
CA GLN A 93 26.87 -19.41 -2.69
C GLN A 93 26.85 -17.98 -2.16
N TYR A 94 26.25 -17.75 -0.98
CA TYR A 94 26.19 -16.43 -0.36
C TYR A 94 27.58 -15.92 0.07
N GLU A 95 28.42 -16.81 0.68
CA GLU A 95 29.79 -16.47 1.07
C GLU A 95 30.63 -16.06 -0.14
N ASP A 96 30.55 -16.76 -1.28
CA ASP A 96 31.21 -16.37 -2.53
C ASP A 96 30.76 -14.99 -3.03
N GLY A 97 29.46 -14.74 -3.08
CA GLY A 97 28.90 -13.46 -3.47
C GLY A 97 29.30 -12.33 -2.53
N ASN A 98 29.29 -12.59 -1.21
CA ASN A 98 29.67 -11.62 -0.19
C ASN A 98 31.16 -11.24 -0.27
N GLU A 99 32.04 -12.21 -0.52
CA GLU A 99 33.46 -11.98 -0.72
C GLU A 99 33.72 -11.13 -1.97
N LYS A 100 33.09 -11.46 -3.10
CA LYS A 100 33.16 -10.64 -4.32
C LYS A 100 32.69 -9.21 -4.10
N MET A 101 31.58 -9.01 -3.36
CA MET A 101 31.11 -7.66 -2.98
C MET A 101 32.15 -6.92 -2.12
N TYR A 102 32.74 -7.59 -1.14
CA TYR A 102 33.76 -7.00 -0.28
C TYR A 102 35.02 -6.61 -1.06
N LEU A 103 35.46 -7.44 -1.98
CA LEU A 103 36.62 -7.22 -2.84
C LEU A 103 36.32 -6.28 -4.02
N LYS A 104 35.11 -5.74 -4.11
CA LYS A 104 34.64 -4.87 -5.23
C LYS A 104 34.75 -5.53 -6.61
N GLN A 105 34.66 -6.83 -6.65
CA GLN A 105 34.59 -7.62 -7.88
C GLN A 105 33.19 -7.58 -8.48
N LYS A 106 33.08 -7.93 -9.77
CA LYS A 106 31.79 -8.02 -10.44
C LYS A 106 30.95 -9.17 -9.88
N VAL A 107 29.76 -8.84 -9.38
CA VAL A 107 28.76 -9.81 -8.92
C VAL A 107 27.37 -9.36 -9.38
N ASP A 108 26.50 -10.30 -9.71
CA ASP A 108 25.09 -10.02 -9.91
C ASP A 108 24.45 -9.70 -8.54
N THR A 109 24.18 -8.42 -8.31
CA THR A 109 23.60 -7.94 -7.04
C THR A 109 22.23 -8.55 -6.78
N ALA A 110 21.40 -8.72 -7.81
CA ALA A 110 20.08 -9.32 -7.66
C ALA A 110 20.20 -10.80 -7.22
N TRP A 111 21.05 -11.55 -7.87
CA TRP A 111 21.34 -12.94 -7.48
C TRP A 111 21.88 -13.03 -6.05
N TYR A 112 22.83 -12.17 -5.68
CA TYR A 112 23.41 -12.12 -4.33
C TYR A 112 22.34 -11.88 -3.26
N VAL A 113 21.47 -10.87 -3.48
CA VAL A 113 20.39 -10.55 -2.54
C VAL A 113 19.38 -11.68 -2.45
N ARG A 114 18.96 -12.27 -3.58
CA ARG A 114 18.04 -13.42 -3.60
C ARG A 114 18.64 -14.63 -2.86
N THR A 115 19.93 -14.85 -3.02
CA THR A 115 20.65 -15.95 -2.31
C THR A 115 20.69 -15.69 -0.81
N GLY A 116 20.99 -14.46 -0.36
CA GLY A 116 20.91 -14.07 1.04
C GLY A 116 19.52 -14.29 1.63
N ARG A 117 18.47 -13.88 0.93
CA ARG A 117 17.09 -14.10 1.36
C ARG A 117 16.76 -15.60 1.48
N ARG A 118 17.15 -16.43 0.51
CA ARG A 118 16.96 -17.89 0.59
C ARG A 118 17.68 -18.48 1.78
N MET A 119 18.90 -18.02 2.07
CA MET A 119 19.69 -18.47 3.23
C MET A 119 18.95 -18.21 4.55
N PHE A 120 18.41 -17.00 4.74
CA PHE A 120 17.62 -16.63 5.92
C PHE A 120 16.38 -17.53 6.06
N LEU A 121 15.59 -17.66 5.02
CA LEU A 121 14.36 -18.47 5.03
C LEU A 121 14.62 -19.97 5.24
N THR A 122 15.72 -20.50 4.68
CA THR A 122 16.07 -21.89 4.84
C THR A 122 16.49 -22.20 6.28
N MET A 123 17.27 -21.30 6.91
CA MET A 123 17.70 -21.47 8.29
C MET A 123 16.53 -21.29 9.27
N GLU A 124 15.59 -20.37 9.02
CA GLU A 124 14.39 -20.22 9.85
C GLU A 124 13.49 -21.45 9.78
N LYS A 125 13.26 -21.95 8.56
CA LYS A 125 12.46 -23.17 8.38
C LYS A 125 13.10 -24.38 9.07
N PHE A 126 14.42 -24.49 9.02
CA PHE A 126 15.17 -25.52 9.74
C PHE A 126 15.07 -25.32 11.26
N ASP A 127 15.20 -24.07 11.78
CA ASP A 127 15.08 -23.79 13.21
C ASP A 127 13.71 -24.21 13.75
N SER A 128 12.65 -23.91 13.00
CA SER A 128 11.28 -24.35 13.34
C SER A 128 11.15 -25.89 13.38
N LEU A 129 11.83 -26.59 12.48
CA LEU A 129 11.84 -28.04 12.44
C LEU A 129 12.70 -28.63 13.58
N ASP A 130 13.88 -28.04 13.85
CA ASP A 130 14.83 -28.49 14.89
C ASP A 130 14.25 -28.24 16.30
N ALA A 131 13.37 -27.25 16.44
CA ALA A 131 12.67 -26.92 17.68
C ALA A 131 11.43 -27.80 17.97
N LYS A 132 11.07 -28.73 17.10
CA LYS A 132 9.98 -29.68 17.41
C LYS A 132 10.33 -30.48 18.66
N PRO A 133 9.39 -30.61 19.62
CA PRO A 133 9.62 -31.37 20.83
C PRO A 133 10.04 -32.83 20.51
N ASN A 134 10.96 -33.35 21.30
CA ASN A 134 11.31 -34.75 21.29
C ASN A 134 10.18 -35.62 21.94
N GLU A 135 10.36 -36.95 21.99
CA GLU A 135 9.40 -37.90 22.59
C GLU A 135 9.07 -37.58 24.06
N LYS A 136 9.91 -36.81 24.76
CA LYS A 136 9.71 -36.38 26.16
C LYS A 136 9.03 -35.01 26.26
N GLY A 137 8.60 -34.42 25.12
CA GLY A 137 7.96 -33.10 25.05
C GLY A 137 8.94 -31.92 25.24
N VAL A 138 10.24 -32.15 25.19
CA VAL A 138 11.27 -31.12 25.40
C VAL A 138 11.75 -30.59 24.04
N SER A 139 11.77 -29.25 23.88
CA SER A 139 12.31 -28.56 22.70
C SER A 139 13.73 -28.06 22.97
N GLU A 140 14.72 -28.65 22.31
CA GLU A 140 16.15 -28.30 22.44
C GLU A 140 16.77 -28.16 21.04
N PRO A 141 16.57 -27.03 20.34
CA PRO A 141 17.13 -26.85 19.01
C PRO A 141 18.66 -26.76 19.05
N SER A 142 19.31 -27.66 18.36
CA SER A 142 20.77 -27.83 18.43
C SER A 142 21.55 -26.76 17.64
N TYR A 143 20.91 -26.15 16.65
CA TYR A 143 21.56 -25.22 15.70
C TYR A 143 21.15 -23.76 15.85
N ARG A 144 20.11 -23.44 16.61
CA ARG A 144 19.54 -22.09 16.78
C ARG A 144 20.59 -21.03 17.07
N LYS A 145 21.39 -21.21 18.13
CA LYS A 145 22.41 -20.25 18.51
C LYS A 145 23.47 -20.05 17.43
N LYS A 146 23.90 -21.14 16.78
CA LYS A 146 24.90 -21.10 15.71
C LYS A 146 24.39 -20.38 14.47
N HIS A 147 23.16 -20.71 14.03
CA HIS A 147 22.55 -20.05 12.87
C HIS A 147 22.23 -18.60 13.14
N GLY A 148 21.71 -18.25 14.32
CA GLY A 148 21.46 -16.88 14.71
C GLY A 148 22.73 -16.02 14.71
N ALA A 149 23.81 -16.50 15.33
CA ALA A 149 25.10 -15.83 15.33
C ALA A 149 25.68 -15.64 13.91
N PHE A 150 25.49 -16.62 13.05
CA PHE A 150 25.95 -16.54 11.65
C PHE A 150 25.13 -15.53 10.84
N LEU A 151 23.80 -15.52 10.95
CA LEU A 151 22.93 -14.64 10.16
C LEU A 151 22.90 -13.19 10.65
N ALA A 152 23.16 -12.96 11.94
CA ALA A 152 23.03 -11.65 12.56
C ALA A 152 23.71 -10.49 11.80
N PRO A 153 24.98 -10.59 11.41
CA PRO A 153 25.66 -9.50 10.67
C PRO A 153 25.11 -9.26 9.28
N TYR A 154 24.33 -10.20 8.72
CA TYR A 154 23.81 -10.12 7.36
C TYR A 154 22.37 -9.58 7.30
N ARG A 155 21.68 -9.35 8.43
CA ARG A 155 20.33 -8.75 8.42
C ARG A 155 20.29 -7.41 7.69
N GLU A 156 21.30 -6.59 7.92
CA GLU A 156 21.45 -5.29 7.24
C GLU A 156 21.58 -5.44 5.71
N ASN A 157 22.21 -6.51 5.23
CA ASN A 157 22.33 -6.79 3.80
C ASN A 157 20.98 -7.12 3.17
N ILE A 158 20.08 -7.79 3.91
CA ILE A 158 18.71 -8.06 3.43
C ILE A 158 17.93 -6.76 3.27
N LYS A 159 17.98 -5.85 4.25
CA LYS A 159 17.37 -4.51 4.15
C LYS A 159 17.92 -3.74 2.95
N LYS A 160 19.24 -3.67 2.81
CA LYS A 160 19.89 -2.99 1.66
C LYS A 160 19.50 -3.63 0.33
N GLY A 161 19.34 -4.95 0.31
CA GLY A 161 18.83 -5.68 -0.85
C GLY A 161 17.41 -5.27 -1.22
N GLY A 162 16.52 -5.10 -0.25
CA GLY A 162 15.18 -4.56 -0.49
C GLY A 162 15.21 -3.15 -1.10
N ILE A 163 16.08 -2.29 -0.59
CA ILE A 163 16.28 -0.93 -1.14
C ILE A 163 16.84 -0.99 -2.57
N TYR A 164 17.74 -1.93 -2.85
CA TYR A 164 18.26 -2.15 -4.20
C TYR A 164 17.14 -2.50 -5.17
N PHE A 165 16.31 -3.49 -4.85
CA PHE A 165 15.17 -3.88 -5.69
C PHE A 165 14.13 -2.77 -5.85
N LEU A 166 13.84 -2.03 -4.78
CA LEU A 166 12.95 -0.87 -4.83
C LEU A 166 13.44 0.19 -5.83
N LYS A 167 14.74 0.50 -5.84
CA LYS A 167 15.34 1.44 -6.81
C LYS A 167 15.25 0.94 -8.25
N HIS A 168 15.25 -0.37 -8.45
CA HIS A 168 15.11 -1.01 -9.77
C HIS A 168 13.66 -1.32 -10.14
N LYS A 169 12.68 -0.89 -9.32
CA LYS A 169 11.23 -1.14 -9.50
C LYS A 169 10.85 -2.63 -9.53
N GLU A 170 11.68 -3.47 -8.92
CA GLU A 170 11.39 -4.88 -8.70
C GLU A 170 10.61 -5.04 -7.38
N TRP A 171 9.38 -4.49 -7.37
CA TRP A 171 8.58 -4.26 -6.15
C TRP A 171 8.30 -5.54 -5.33
N ALA A 172 8.03 -6.65 -6.01
CA ALA A 172 7.79 -7.93 -5.34
C ALA A 172 9.03 -8.45 -4.62
N GLU A 173 10.21 -8.32 -5.24
CA GLU A 173 11.48 -8.69 -4.63
C GLU A 173 11.85 -7.77 -3.47
N ALA A 174 11.60 -6.46 -3.62
CA ALA A 174 11.78 -5.48 -2.56
C ALA A 174 10.93 -5.83 -1.34
N TRP A 175 9.63 -6.08 -1.54
CA TRP A 175 8.71 -6.46 -0.48
C TRP A 175 9.17 -7.74 0.25
N GLN A 176 9.58 -8.77 -0.48
CA GLN A 176 10.06 -10.02 0.10
C GLN A 176 11.32 -9.83 0.95
N CYS A 177 12.21 -8.93 0.56
CA CYS A 177 13.38 -8.61 1.37
C CYS A 177 12.99 -7.87 2.65
N PHE A 178 12.10 -6.89 2.57
CA PHE A 178 11.61 -6.15 3.72
C PHE A 178 10.82 -7.06 4.66
N ASP A 179 10.04 -7.99 4.12
CA ASP A 179 9.31 -9.01 4.88
C ASP A 179 10.27 -9.85 5.71
N VAL A 180 11.30 -10.42 5.09
CA VAL A 180 12.31 -11.21 5.80
C VAL A 180 13.06 -10.39 6.85
N TYR A 181 13.40 -9.13 6.55
CA TYR A 181 14.06 -8.25 7.52
C TYR A 181 13.18 -7.99 8.75
N LEU A 182 11.91 -7.64 8.53
CA LEU A 182 10.96 -7.32 9.61
C LEU A 182 10.56 -8.56 10.40
N GLU A 183 10.26 -9.69 9.74
CA GLU A 183 9.91 -10.95 10.40
C GLU A 183 11.08 -11.48 11.24
N SER A 184 12.31 -11.36 10.72
CA SER A 184 13.49 -11.91 11.41
C SER A 184 13.69 -11.32 12.81
N ARG A 185 13.17 -10.13 13.12
CA ARG A 185 13.21 -9.56 14.48
C ARG A 185 12.48 -10.42 15.51
N ASN A 186 11.50 -11.21 15.07
CA ASN A 186 10.67 -12.07 15.91
C ASN A 186 11.16 -13.52 15.93
N TRP A 187 12.16 -13.86 15.10
CA TRP A 187 12.70 -15.21 15.06
C TRP A 187 13.45 -15.55 16.37
N LYS A 188 13.16 -16.68 16.93
CA LYS A 188 13.78 -17.12 18.20
C LYS A 188 15.31 -17.18 18.14
N MET A 189 15.89 -17.36 16.95
CA MET A 189 17.34 -17.36 16.75
C MET A 189 17.97 -15.97 16.91
N PHE A 190 17.17 -14.90 16.94
CA PHE A 190 17.60 -13.52 17.16
C PHE A 190 17.08 -12.92 18.47
N ALA A 191 16.56 -13.73 19.39
CA ALA A 191 15.95 -13.27 20.63
C ALA A 191 16.87 -12.37 21.49
N ASP A 192 18.18 -12.59 21.42
CA ASP A 192 19.19 -11.82 22.18
C ASP A 192 19.64 -10.53 21.46
N GLN A 193 19.08 -10.22 20.28
CA GLN A 193 19.47 -9.05 19.51
C GLN A 193 18.56 -7.86 19.78
N LYS A 194 19.18 -6.67 19.87
CA LYS A 194 18.42 -5.42 19.96
C LYS A 194 17.81 -5.09 18.59
N ASN A 195 16.51 -4.83 18.58
CA ASN A 195 15.80 -4.32 17.42
C ASN A 195 15.89 -2.80 17.39
N ASP A 196 16.16 -2.21 16.22
CA ASP A 196 16.06 -0.78 15.98
C ASP A 196 14.64 -0.43 15.53
N SER A 197 13.80 -0.01 16.50
CA SER A 197 12.41 0.32 16.23
C SER A 197 12.21 1.51 15.27
N VAL A 198 13.20 2.39 15.15
CA VAL A 198 13.15 3.52 14.21
C VAL A 198 13.38 3.03 12.79
N ASP A 199 14.38 2.18 12.62
CA ASP A 199 14.71 1.61 11.31
C ASP A 199 13.62 0.64 10.82
N ASP A 200 13.07 -0.17 11.73
CA ASP A 200 11.93 -1.04 11.45
C ASP A 200 10.71 -0.28 10.91
N ARG A 201 10.37 0.87 11.47
CA ARG A 201 9.27 1.74 10.99
C ARG A 201 9.50 2.24 9.57
N LYS A 202 10.74 2.65 9.26
CA LYS A 202 11.10 3.06 7.89
C LYS A 202 10.98 1.90 6.91
N VAL A 203 11.45 0.71 7.28
CA VAL A 203 11.34 -0.49 6.43
C VAL A 203 9.88 -0.91 6.26
N ALA A 204 9.08 -0.83 7.31
CA ALA A 204 7.63 -1.07 7.24
C ALA A 204 6.93 -0.12 6.26
N TYR A 205 7.29 1.17 6.27
CA TYR A 205 6.81 2.12 5.26
C TYR A 205 7.22 1.71 3.84
N LEU A 206 8.48 1.31 3.62
CA LEU A 206 8.95 0.84 2.31
C LEU A 206 8.25 -0.45 1.86
N SER A 207 7.85 -1.31 2.81
CA SER A 207 7.01 -2.48 2.54
C SER A 207 5.63 -2.08 2.03
N VAL A 208 5.00 -1.07 2.65
CA VAL A 208 3.70 -0.52 2.18
C VAL A 208 3.83 0.09 0.79
N VAL A 209 4.90 0.86 0.51
CA VAL A 209 5.19 1.39 -0.83
C VAL A 209 5.30 0.26 -1.85
N SER A 210 6.08 -0.79 -1.55
CA SER A 210 6.24 -1.94 -2.45
C SER A 210 4.92 -2.68 -2.67
N ALA A 211 4.11 -2.86 -1.62
CA ALA A 211 2.81 -3.51 -1.69
C ALA A 211 1.78 -2.72 -2.53
N LYS A 212 1.84 -1.38 -2.52
CA LYS A 212 1.00 -0.52 -3.36
C LYS A 212 1.32 -0.74 -4.84
N GLU A 213 2.60 -0.82 -5.19
CA GLU A 213 3.06 -0.99 -6.58
C GLU A 213 2.77 -2.39 -7.16
N ILE A 214 2.65 -3.42 -6.31
CA ILE A 214 2.22 -4.78 -6.71
C ILE A 214 0.72 -5.02 -6.49
N PRO A 215 -0.10 -4.03 -6.35
CA PRO A 215 -1.44 -3.87 -5.79
C PRO A 215 -1.89 -5.03 -4.86
N ASP A 216 -1.22 -5.18 -3.72
CA ASP A 216 -1.50 -6.27 -2.75
C ASP A 216 -1.82 -5.68 -1.36
N LEU A 217 -3.13 -5.60 -1.06
CA LEU A 217 -3.62 -4.99 0.20
C LEU A 217 -3.17 -5.79 1.43
N ASP A 218 -3.18 -7.11 1.39
CA ASP A 218 -2.79 -7.95 2.53
C ASP A 218 -1.32 -7.72 2.89
N LYS A 219 -0.46 -7.61 1.88
CA LYS A 219 0.93 -7.25 2.08
C LYS A 219 1.13 -5.86 2.66
N ALA A 220 0.33 -4.88 2.25
CA ALA A 220 0.38 -3.54 2.81
C ALA A 220 -0.11 -3.52 4.26
N LEU A 221 -1.19 -4.23 4.57
CA LEU A 221 -1.77 -4.30 5.91
C LEU A 221 -0.85 -5.00 6.92
N LYS A 222 -0.06 -5.98 6.46
CA LYS A 222 0.85 -6.75 7.32
C LYS A 222 1.77 -5.85 8.17
N TYR A 223 2.24 -4.74 7.61
CA TYR A 223 3.16 -3.81 8.27
C TYR A 223 2.59 -2.39 8.42
N SER A 224 1.28 -2.22 8.22
CA SER A 224 0.63 -0.91 8.26
C SER A 224 0.77 -0.21 9.61
N THR A 225 0.67 -0.94 10.72
CA THR A 225 0.77 -0.39 12.07
C THR A 225 2.14 0.23 12.32
N GLU A 226 3.22 -0.49 11.97
CA GLU A 226 4.58 0.00 12.11
C GLU A 226 4.88 1.15 11.14
N ALA A 227 4.39 1.07 9.91
CA ALA A 227 4.54 2.14 8.92
C ALA A 227 3.85 3.43 9.39
N LEU A 228 2.66 3.33 9.98
CA LEU A 228 1.93 4.46 10.56
C LEU A 228 2.57 4.99 11.87
N ALA A 229 3.44 4.23 12.50
CA ALA A 229 4.22 4.69 13.64
C ALA A 229 5.41 5.58 13.24
N ASP A 230 5.82 5.61 11.97
CA ASP A 230 6.80 6.57 11.45
C ASP A 230 6.14 7.94 11.26
N THR A 231 6.36 8.86 12.19
CA THR A 231 5.74 10.20 12.17
C THR A 231 6.11 11.01 10.93
N ALA A 232 7.32 10.81 10.38
CA ALA A 232 7.78 11.52 9.20
C ALA A 232 7.13 10.99 7.89
N LYS A 233 6.63 9.76 7.89
CA LYS A 233 6.04 9.09 6.72
C LYS A 233 4.56 8.75 6.89
N ARG A 234 3.99 9.04 8.07
CA ARG A 234 2.60 8.68 8.41
C ARG A 234 1.57 9.21 7.42
N GLU A 235 1.70 10.49 7.02
CA GLU A 235 0.79 11.08 6.06
C GLU A 235 0.80 10.29 4.74
N ASN A 236 1.99 10.05 4.19
CA ASN A 236 2.14 9.29 2.96
C ASN A 236 1.67 7.84 3.12
N ALA A 237 1.93 7.20 4.27
CA ALA A 237 1.45 5.85 4.54
C ALA A 237 -0.08 5.77 4.56
N LEU A 238 -0.77 6.75 5.20
CA LEU A 238 -2.23 6.87 5.18
C LEU A 238 -2.77 7.05 3.77
N MET A 239 -2.11 7.88 2.94
CA MET A 239 -2.48 8.06 1.53
C MET A 239 -2.39 6.74 0.77
N LEU A 240 -1.25 6.05 0.82
CA LEU A 240 -1.02 4.78 0.11
C LEU A 240 -2.01 3.69 0.54
N LEU A 241 -2.24 3.56 1.85
CA LEU A 241 -3.18 2.58 2.40
C LEU A 241 -4.63 2.88 1.99
N SER A 242 -5.03 4.16 1.97
CA SER A 242 -6.36 4.56 1.52
C SER A 242 -6.55 4.28 0.03
N GLU A 243 -5.59 4.64 -0.82
CA GLU A 243 -5.65 4.37 -2.26
C GLU A 243 -5.75 2.88 -2.55
N LEU A 244 -4.89 2.08 -1.91
CA LEU A 244 -4.90 0.64 -2.14
C LEU A 244 -6.20 -0.02 -1.65
N SER A 245 -6.77 0.48 -0.53
CA SER A 245 -8.08 0.04 -0.05
C SER A 245 -9.19 0.37 -1.05
N LEU A 246 -9.15 1.56 -1.65
CA LEU A 246 -10.10 1.97 -2.69
C LEU A 246 -9.96 1.10 -3.95
N ASP A 247 -8.72 0.89 -4.43
CA ASP A 247 -8.41 0.07 -5.61
C ASP A 247 -8.91 -1.38 -5.44
N LYS A 248 -8.92 -1.88 -4.19
CA LYS A 248 -9.42 -3.23 -3.85
C LYS A 248 -10.91 -3.27 -3.49
N GLY A 249 -11.60 -2.13 -3.54
CA GLY A 249 -13.03 -2.03 -3.23
C GLY A 249 -13.36 -2.11 -1.74
N ASP A 250 -12.37 -2.04 -0.84
CA ASP A 250 -12.59 -2.00 0.61
C ASP A 250 -12.92 -0.58 1.07
N SER A 251 -14.20 -0.21 0.89
CA SER A 251 -14.70 1.11 1.28
C SER A 251 -14.60 1.39 2.79
N ALA A 252 -14.60 0.35 3.63
CA ALA A 252 -14.51 0.52 5.08
C ALA A 252 -13.08 0.90 5.50
N LEU A 253 -12.08 0.24 4.95
CA LEU A 253 -10.68 0.60 5.16
C LEU A 253 -10.34 1.95 4.50
N TYR A 254 -10.85 2.21 3.31
CA TYR A 254 -10.68 3.49 2.64
C TYR A 254 -11.12 4.66 3.52
N VAL A 255 -12.39 4.66 3.97
CA VAL A 255 -12.91 5.76 4.80
C VAL A 255 -12.22 5.84 6.15
N LYS A 256 -11.79 4.71 6.73
CA LYS A 256 -10.99 4.68 7.96
C LYS A 256 -9.69 5.46 7.80
N TYR A 257 -8.89 5.16 6.77
CA TYR A 257 -7.60 5.81 6.57
C TYR A 257 -7.75 7.28 6.15
N VAL A 258 -8.73 7.61 5.31
CA VAL A 258 -9.02 8.99 4.93
C VAL A 258 -9.47 9.81 6.13
N THR A 259 -10.33 9.26 7.00
CA THR A 259 -10.79 9.92 8.22
C THR A 259 -9.64 10.13 9.22
N GLU A 260 -8.78 9.12 9.39
CA GLU A 260 -7.59 9.25 10.24
C GLU A 260 -6.63 10.31 9.70
N GLY A 261 -6.40 10.29 8.38
CA GLY A 261 -5.58 11.29 7.70
C GLY A 261 -6.12 12.71 7.88
N PHE A 262 -7.41 12.92 7.69
CA PHE A 262 -8.03 14.22 7.93
C PHE A 262 -7.88 14.71 9.39
N LYS A 263 -8.07 13.83 10.37
CA LYS A 263 -7.92 14.19 11.79
C LYS A 263 -6.51 14.66 12.13
N GLN A 264 -5.49 14.03 11.57
CA GLN A 264 -4.08 14.34 11.84
C GLN A 264 -3.56 15.47 10.95
N TYR A 265 -4.02 15.55 9.71
CA TYR A 265 -3.58 16.48 8.68
C TYR A 265 -4.79 17.22 8.06
N PRO A 266 -5.53 18.04 8.82
CA PRO A 266 -6.78 18.64 8.38
C PRO A 266 -6.61 19.63 7.20
N LEU A 267 -5.39 20.14 6.98
CA LEU A 267 -5.06 21.04 5.86
C LEU A 267 -4.52 20.28 4.64
N SER A 268 -4.42 18.96 4.71
CA SER A 268 -3.96 18.15 3.58
C SER A 268 -4.97 18.21 2.42
N GLU A 269 -4.49 18.59 1.25
CA GLU A 269 -5.28 18.61 0.01
C GLU A 269 -5.74 17.22 -0.44
N TYR A 270 -5.19 16.18 0.16
CA TYR A 270 -5.54 14.79 -0.16
C TYR A 270 -6.78 14.30 0.61
N PHE A 271 -6.78 14.42 1.94
CA PHE A 271 -7.78 13.74 2.78
C PHE A 271 -9.13 14.45 2.82
N PHE A 272 -9.13 15.79 2.96
CA PHE A 272 -10.36 16.54 3.12
C PHE A 272 -11.33 16.37 1.94
N PRO A 273 -10.93 16.59 0.67
CA PRO A 273 -11.86 16.42 -0.45
C PRO A 273 -12.43 15.00 -0.53
N ARG A 274 -11.56 14.00 -0.38
CA ARG A 274 -11.96 12.58 -0.46
C ARG A 274 -12.96 12.18 0.62
N LEU A 275 -12.80 12.73 1.82
CA LEU A 275 -13.72 12.47 2.93
C LEU A 275 -15.09 13.09 2.65
N ILE A 276 -15.12 14.33 2.12
CA ILE A 276 -16.35 15.00 1.78
C ILE A 276 -17.06 14.31 0.61
N ASP A 277 -16.33 13.98 -0.45
CA ASP A 277 -16.87 13.25 -1.61
C ASP A 277 -17.45 11.89 -1.20
N TYR A 278 -16.72 11.13 -0.38
CA TYR A 278 -17.20 9.83 0.11
C TYR A 278 -18.57 9.90 0.80
N HIS A 279 -18.77 10.88 1.67
CA HIS A 279 -20.04 11.04 2.38
C HIS A 279 -21.13 11.68 1.51
N THR A 280 -20.77 12.66 0.68
CA THR A 280 -21.70 13.37 -0.20
C THR A 280 -22.29 12.46 -1.27
N GLU A 281 -21.49 11.61 -1.91
CA GLU A 281 -21.93 10.61 -2.89
C GLU A 281 -22.91 9.58 -2.30
N ARG A 282 -22.85 9.36 -1.01
CA ARG A 282 -23.77 8.45 -0.26
C ARG A 282 -24.98 9.18 0.32
N GLY A 283 -25.13 10.48 0.04
CA GLY A 283 -26.22 11.29 0.59
C GLY A 283 -26.08 11.61 2.09
N ASP A 284 -24.93 11.29 2.70
CA ASP A 284 -24.67 11.57 4.12
C ASP A 284 -24.16 13.01 4.30
N TYR A 285 -25.00 13.95 3.95
CA TYR A 285 -24.66 15.37 4.02
C TYR A 285 -24.44 15.86 5.45
N VAL A 286 -25.05 15.21 6.43
CA VAL A 286 -24.87 15.56 7.85
C VAL A 286 -23.42 15.31 8.29
N ARG A 287 -22.84 14.16 7.91
CA ARG A 287 -21.41 13.90 8.19
C ARG A 287 -20.50 14.79 7.36
N SER A 288 -20.84 15.04 6.09
CA SER A 288 -20.08 15.98 5.26
C SER A 288 -20.06 17.36 5.90
N GLU A 289 -21.21 17.89 6.34
CA GLU A 289 -21.31 19.20 7.01
C GLU A 289 -20.41 19.25 8.26
N LYS A 290 -20.46 18.19 9.12
CA LYS A 290 -19.64 18.07 10.32
C LYS A 290 -18.14 18.18 10.01
N TYR A 291 -17.63 17.42 9.04
CA TYR A 291 -16.22 17.45 8.67
C TYR A 291 -15.80 18.80 8.05
N VAL A 292 -16.67 19.41 7.27
CA VAL A 292 -16.41 20.76 6.76
C VAL A 292 -16.33 21.78 7.90
N ASP A 293 -17.20 21.67 8.89
CA ASP A 293 -17.18 22.57 10.06
C ASP A 293 -15.92 22.35 10.93
N GLU A 294 -15.46 21.12 11.05
CA GLU A 294 -14.18 20.81 11.70
C GLU A 294 -12.99 21.44 10.93
N ALA A 295 -13.01 21.39 9.60
CA ALA A 295 -11.98 21.99 8.76
C ALA A 295 -12.00 23.54 8.85
N LEU A 296 -13.18 24.17 8.80
CA LEU A 296 -13.35 25.62 8.94
C LEU A 296 -12.92 26.15 10.32
N LYS A 297 -12.99 25.34 11.37
CA LYS A 297 -12.41 25.69 12.69
C LYS A 297 -10.89 25.76 12.65
N LYS A 298 -10.23 25.06 11.73
CA LYS A 298 -8.76 25.09 11.59
C LYS A 298 -8.30 26.25 10.70
N ASP A 299 -9.05 26.52 9.63
CA ASP A 299 -8.83 27.65 8.72
C ASP A 299 -10.18 28.14 8.19
N SER A 300 -10.73 29.16 8.86
CA SER A 300 -12.05 29.71 8.57
C SER A 300 -12.16 30.47 7.24
N LEU A 301 -11.03 30.81 6.64
CA LEU A 301 -10.95 31.54 5.38
C LEU A 301 -10.43 30.68 4.23
N ASN A 302 -10.21 29.38 4.43
CA ASN A 302 -9.76 28.48 3.37
C ASN A 302 -10.81 28.35 2.26
N GLY A 303 -10.46 28.74 1.03
CA GLY A 303 -11.37 28.73 -0.10
C GLY A 303 -11.96 27.35 -0.42
N LEU A 304 -11.16 26.27 -0.27
CA LEU A 304 -11.63 24.90 -0.47
C LEU A 304 -12.70 24.52 0.57
N PHE A 305 -12.48 24.85 1.85
CA PHE A 305 -13.43 24.56 2.92
C PHE A 305 -14.72 25.37 2.79
N LEU A 306 -14.61 26.66 2.42
CA LEU A 306 -15.76 27.52 2.15
C LEU A 306 -16.59 26.98 0.97
N LEU A 307 -15.92 26.53 -0.11
CA LEU A 307 -16.59 25.95 -1.27
C LEU A 307 -17.28 24.63 -0.92
N ALA A 308 -16.61 23.78 -0.14
CA ALA A 308 -17.20 22.53 0.35
C ALA A 308 -18.43 22.80 1.22
N LYS A 309 -18.37 23.80 2.14
CA LYS A 309 -19.52 24.17 2.97
C LYS A 309 -20.69 24.65 2.11
N HIS A 310 -20.43 25.57 1.16
CA HIS A 310 -21.43 26.01 0.22
C HIS A 310 -22.07 24.83 -0.53
N THR A 311 -21.27 23.90 -1.06
CA THR A 311 -21.76 22.76 -1.85
C THR A 311 -22.60 21.80 -0.99
N VAL A 312 -22.16 21.48 0.21
CA VAL A 312 -22.89 20.59 1.14
C VAL A 312 -24.24 21.23 1.54
N LEU A 313 -24.23 22.53 1.85
CA LEU A 313 -25.48 23.28 2.17
C LEU A 313 -26.45 23.33 0.98
N MET A 314 -25.92 23.43 -0.25
CA MET A 314 -26.73 23.29 -1.47
C MET A 314 -27.43 21.94 -1.54
N SER A 315 -26.69 20.85 -1.30
CA SER A 315 -27.23 19.48 -1.31
C SER A 315 -28.25 19.23 -0.19
N MET A 316 -28.14 19.99 0.91
CA MET A 316 -29.11 19.97 2.04
C MET A 316 -30.29 20.93 1.83
N GLU A 317 -30.37 21.63 0.71
CA GLU A 317 -31.36 22.68 0.41
C GLU A 317 -31.38 23.85 1.42
N LYS A 318 -30.28 24.03 2.18
CA LYS A 318 -30.07 25.16 3.10
C LYS A 318 -29.58 26.39 2.33
N TYR A 319 -30.43 26.91 1.43
CA TYR A 319 -30.04 27.88 0.43
C TYR A 319 -29.57 29.23 1.00
N ASP A 320 -30.17 29.71 2.09
CA ASP A 320 -29.76 30.97 2.70
C ASP A 320 -28.37 30.91 3.30
N ASP A 321 -28.06 29.77 3.96
CA ASP A 321 -26.73 29.52 4.49
C ASP A 321 -25.71 29.31 3.37
N ALA A 322 -26.08 28.60 2.30
CA ALA A 322 -25.22 28.42 1.12
C ALA A 322 -24.85 29.79 0.49
N LEU A 323 -25.78 30.73 0.38
CA LEU A 323 -25.51 32.09 -0.14
C LEU A 323 -24.53 32.85 0.75
N ARG A 324 -24.56 32.68 2.08
CA ARG A 324 -23.59 33.34 2.97
C ARG A 324 -22.17 32.88 2.66
N TYR A 325 -21.94 31.57 2.48
CA TYR A 325 -20.63 31.05 2.10
C TYR A 325 -20.20 31.40 0.69
N ALA A 326 -21.16 31.48 -0.25
CA ALA A 326 -20.91 32.02 -1.59
C ALA A 326 -20.41 33.47 -1.56
N SER A 327 -21.00 34.33 -0.71
CA SER A 327 -20.56 35.71 -0.51
C SER A 327 -19.13 35.81 0.03
N LEU A 328 -18.74 34.92 0.97
CA LEU A 328 -17.36 34.86 1.47
C LEU A 328 -16.36 34.50 0.36
N LEU A 329 -16.72 33.54 -0.50
CA LEU A 329 -15.91 33.16 -1.66
C LEU A 329 -15.76 34.32 -2.65
N GLN A 330 -16.83 35.05 -2.93
CA GLN A 330 -16.78 36.23 -3.82
C GLN A 330 -15.88 37.36 -3.28
N GLN A 331 -15.92 37.62 -1.96
CA GLN A 331 -15.04 38.60 -1.31
C GLN A 331 -13.55 38.25 -1.45
N ARG A 332 -13.23 36.99 -1.64
CA ARG A 332 -11.86 36.51 -1.90
C ARG A 332 -11.46 36.56 -3.36
N ASN A 333 -12.33 37.00 -4.25
CA ASN A 333 -12.18 36.91 -5.71
C ASN A 333 -12.07 35.46 -6.24
N ASP A 334 -12.55 34.46 -5.47
CA ASP A 334 -12.63 33.06 -5.87
C ASP A 334 -13.81 32.85 -6.83
N THR A 335 -13.72 33.42 -8.05
CA THR A 335 -14.79 33.35 -9.06
C THR A 335 -14.67 32.04 -9.85
N LEU A 336 -15.37 31.01 -9.38
CA LEU A 336 -15.51 29.76 -10.12
C LEU A 336 -16.81 29.74 -10.92
N PRO A 337 -16.84 29.33 -12.19
CA PRO A 337 -18.08 29.24 -12.98
C PRO A 337 -19.18 28.47 -12.24
N LYS A 338 -18.82 27.36 -11.56
CA LYS A 338 -19.75 26.58 -10.74
C LYS A 338 -20.40 27.42 -9.62
N LEU A 339 -19.70 28.39 -9.03
CA LEU A 339 -20.25 29.24 -7.99
C LEU A 339 -21.32 30.19 -8.57
N ASN A 340 -21.07 30.77 -9.74
CA ASN A 340 -22.04 31.60 -10.45
C ASN A 340 -23.32 30.81 -10.77
N TYR A 341 -23.17 29.58 -11.29
CA TYR A 341 -24.30 28.67 -11.51
C TYR A 341 -25.09 28.44 -10.23
N ASN A 342 -24.42 28.06 -9.15
CA ASN A 342 -25.07 27.70 -7.87
C ASN A 342 -25.86 28.87 -7.29
N ILE A 343 -25.28 30.08 -7.31
CA ILE A 343 -25.99 31.30 -6.83
C ILE A 343 -27.22 31.58 -7.70
N GLY A 344 -27.09 31.55 -9.01
CA GLY A 344 -28.20 31.73 -9.94
C GLY A 344 -29.29 30.66 -9.73
N TYR A 345 -28.88 29.38 -9.56
CA TYR A 345 -29.79 28.27 -9.27
C TYR A 345 -30.56 28.50 -7.96
N ILE A 346 -29.89 28.91 -6.86
CA ILE A 346 -30.56 29.20 -5.58
C ILE A 346 -31.63 30.25 -5.77
N TYR A 347 -31.32 31.38 -6.43
CA TYR A 347 -32.29 32.43 -6.64
C TYR A 347 -33.45 31.97 -7.55
N ASN A 348 -33.20 31.10 -8.53
CA ASN A 348 -34.26 30.50 -9.33
C ASN A 348 -35.19 29.63 -8.46
N VAL A 349 -34.63 28.75 -7.60
CA VAL A 349 -35.42 27.93 -6.68
C VAL A 349 -36.25 28.79 -5.76
N LYS A 350 -35.71 29.90 -5.20
CA LYS A 350 -36.43 30.81 -4.35
C LYS A 350 -37.57 31.53 -5.10
N ALA A 351 -37.34 31.90 -6.36
CA ALA A 351 -38.38 32.46 -7.22
C ALA A 351 -39.54 31.48 -7.44
N GLN A 352 -39.21 30.24 -7.82
CA GLN A 352 -40.18 29.16 -8.04
C GLN A 352 -40.95 28.79 -6.75
N GLN A 353 -40.29 28.70 -5.62
CA GLN A 353 -40.93 28.45 -4.31
C GLN A 353 -41.87 29.58 -3.95
N THR A 354 -41.50 30.85 -4.26
CA THR A 354 -42.36 32.02 -4.02
C THR A 354 -43.61 31.98 -4.87
N LEU A 355 -43.52 31.58 -6.13
CA LEU A 355 -44.69 31.43 -7.00
C LEU A 355 -45.65 30.33 -6.57
N LYS A 356 -45.13 29.28 -5.92
CA LYS A 356 -45.95 28.15 -5.42
C LYS A 356 -46.64 28.41 -4.09
N LYS A 357 -46.35 29.52 -3.37
CA LYS A 357 -46.96 29.79 -2.07
C LYS A 357 -48.50 29.89 -2.18
N THR A 358 -49.21 29.17 -1.32
CA THR A 358 -50.68 29.24 -1.21
C THR A 358 -51.10 30.34 -0.24
N GLY A 359 -52.34 30.84 -0.40
CA GLY A 359 -52.88 31.87 0.48
C GLY A 359 -52.35 33.32 0.21
N VAL A 360 -51.47 33.50 -0.76
CA VAL A 360 -50.94 34.82 -1.17
C VAL A 360 -51.42 35.15 -2.57
N PRO A 361 -51.99 36.38 -2.82
CA PRO A 361 -52.44 36.79 -4.14
C PRO A 361 -51.33 36.65 -5.20
N TYR A 362 -51.66 36.17 -6.40
CA TYR A 362 -50.70 35.94 -7.50
C TYR A 362 -49.82 37.17 -7.80
N ARG A 363 -50.44 38.37 -7.85
CA ARG A 363 -49.69 39.62 -8.11
C ARG A 363 -48.59 39.89 -7.08
N HIS A 364 -48.82 39.55 -5.80
CA HIS A 364 -47.81 39.68 -4.75
C HIS A 364 -46.71 38.64 -4.90
N ARG A 365 -47.07 37.37 -5.13
CA ARG A 365 -46.11 36.31 -5.40
C ARG A 365 -45.20 36.62 -6.58
N MET A 366 -45.79 37.09 -7.68
CA MET A 366 -45.06 37.51 -8.87
C MET A 366 -44.08 38.64 -8.58
N LYS A 367 -44.52 39.67 -7.88
CA LYS A 367 -43.64 40.82 -7.52
C LYS A 367 -42.44 40.35 -6.67
N GLU A 368 -42.67 39.46 -5.72
CA GLU A 368 -41.57 38.88 -4.90
C GLU A 368 -40.68 37.93 -5.71
N ALA A 369 -41.21 37.09 -6.55
CA ALA A 369 -40.44 36.21 -7.42
C ALA A 369 -39.54 37.02 -8.40
N GLN A 370 -40.05 38.13 -8.94
CA GLN A 370 -39.27 39.03 -9.80
C GLN A 370 -38.03 39.61 -9.11
N LYS A 371 -38.01 39.76 -7.77
CA LYS A 371 -36.80 40.16 -7.04
C LYS A 371 -35.73 39.14 -7.18
N TYR A 372 -36.08 37.85 -6.98
CA TYR A 372 -35.13 36.74 -7.12
C TYR A 372 -34.66 36.57 -8.57
N TYR A 373 -35.53 36.72 -9.56
CA TYR A 373 -35.14 36.71 -10.97
C TYR A 373 -34.15 37.81 -11.32
N ARG A 374 -34.28 39.02 -10.76
CA ARG A 374 -33.29 40.08 -10.94
C ARG A 374 -31.96 39.76 -10.30
N LEU A 375 -31.97 39.11 -9.13
CA LEU A 375 -30.76 38.72 -8.41
C LEU A 375 -29.99 37.61 -9.13
N LEU A 376 -30.69 36.66 -9.81
CA LEU A 376 -30.02 35.56 -10.49
C LEU A 376 -29.33 35.99 -11.80
N LEU A 377 -29.85 37.00 -12.51
CA LEU A 377 -29.39 37.36 -13.85
C LEU A 377 -27.88 37.56 -13.96
N PRO A 378 -27.23 38.42 -13.14
CA PRO A 378 -25.80 38.70 -13.31
C PRO A 378 -24.95 37.42 -13.15
N TYR A 379 -25.38 36.48 -12.32
CA TYR A 379 -24.67 35.23 -12.10
C TYR A 379 -24.88 34.23 -13.23
N MET A 380 -26.14 34.08 -13.68
CA MET A 380 -26.46 33.11 -14.71
C MET A 380 -26.01 33.55 -16.10
N GLU A 381 -26.07 34.86 -16.40
CA GLU A 381 -25.52 35.43 -17.63
C GLU A 381 -24.01 35.22 -17.67
N LYS A 382 -23.31 35.51 -16.57
CA LYS A 382 -21.87 35.28 -16.46
C LYS A 382 -21.54 33.80 -16.61
N TYR A 383 -22.32 32.88 -15.99
CA TYR A 383 -22.14 31.44 -16.17
C TYR A 383 -22.29 30.99 -17.62
N ARG A 384 -23.30 31.52 -18.33
CA ARG A 384 -23.50 31.28 -19.78
C ARG A 384 -22.30 31.75 -20.62
N GLU A 385 -21.72 32.91 -20.30
CA GLU A 385 -20.52 33.42 -20.98
C GLU A 385 -19.31 32.55 -20.74
N GLU A 386 -19.12 32.08 -19.50
CA GLU A 386 -17.99 31.25 -19.09
C GLU A 386 -18.14 29.78 -19.55
N LYS A 387 -19.39 29.29 -19.68
CA LYS A 387 -19.76 27.91 -20.01
C LYS A 387 -20.89 27.84 -21.02
N PRO A 388 -20.69 28.35 -22.25
CA PRO A 388 -21.73 28.35 -23.28
C PRO A 388 -22.19 26.94 -23.68
N GLU A 389 -21.30 25.96 -23.60
CA GLU A 389 -21.57 24.55 -23.88
C GLU A 389 -22.57 23.92 -22.92
N ASP A 390 -22.68 24.41 -21.68
CA ASP A 390 -23.54 23.84 -20.64
C ASP A 390 -24.98 24.36 -20.71
N ARG A 391 -25.54 24.43 -21.95
CA ARG A 391 -26.84 24.99 -22.25
C ARG A 391 -27.97 24.33 -21.43
N GLN A 392 -27.88 23.06 -21.15
CA GLN A 392 -28.91 22.36 -20.38
C GLN A 392 -29.09 22.93 -18.96
N ARG A 393 -28.06 23.51 -18.37
CA ARG A 393 -28.10 24.12 -17.04
C ARG A 393 -28.55 25.56 -17.06
N TRP A 394 -27.97 26.41 -17.91
CA TRP A 394 -28.26 27.85 -17.87
C TRP A 394 -29.52 28.23 -18.65
N TYR A 395 -29.86 27.50 -19.73
CA TYR A 395 -30.97 27.89 -20.60
C TYR A 395 -32.33 27.94 -19.88
N PRO A 396 -32.81 26.90 -19.18
CA PRO A 396 -34.12 26.91 -18.54
C PRO A 396 -34.24 28.01 -17.47
N ILE A 397 -33.13 28.31 -16.75
CA ILE A 397 -33.11 29.32 -15.72
C ILE A 397 -33.20 30.73 -16.32
N LEU A 398 -32.43 31.02 -17.37
CA LEU A 398 -32.48 32.31 -18.06
C LEU A 398 -33.80 32.51 -18.81
N TYR A 399 -34.35 31.44 -19.40
CA TYR A 399 -35.66 31.42 -20.03
C TYR A 399 -36.75 31.88 -19.06
N ASP A 400 -36.85 31.26 -17.90
CA ASP A 400 -37.80 31.63 -16.85
C ASP A 400 -37.59 33.06 -16.37
N ALA A 401 -36.36 33.48 -16.16
CA ALA A 401 -36.03 34.79 -15.68
C ALA A 401 -36.42 35.91 -16.69
N TYR A 402 -36.04 35.75 -17.96
CA TYR A 402 -36.34 36.73 -18.98
C TYR A 402 -37.86 36.83 -19.26
N LEU A 403 -38.56 35.70 -19.28
CA LEU A 403 -40.00 35.65 -19.44
C LEU A 403 -40.71 36.40 -18.30
N ASN A 404 -40.38 36.07 -17.03
CA ASN A 404 -41.05 36.64 -15.86
C ASN A 404 -40.65 38.10 -15.60
N LEU A 405 -39.55 38.60 -16.15
CA LEU A 405 -39.12 39.99 -16.07
C LEU A 405 -39.54 40.84 -17.28
N ASN A 406 -40.26 40.26 -18.26
CA ASN A 406 -40.63 40.88 -19.53
C ASN A 406 -39.43 41.43 -20.32
N LYS A 407 -38.30 40.70 -20.32
CA LYS A 407 -37.09 41.07 -21.05
C LYS A 407 -37.14 40.50 -22.47
N GLY A 408 -37.97 41.04 -23.32
CA GLY A 408 -38.28 40.51 -24.64
C GLY A 408 -37.09 40.43 -25.60
N LYS A 409 -36.15 41.39 -25.55
CA LYS A 409 -34.96 41.38 -26.41
C LYS A 409 -34.04 40.21 -26.04
N GLU A 410 -33.72 40.06 -24.75
CA GLU A 410 -32.86 39.00 -24.23
C GLU A 410 -33.51 37.64 -24.39
N PHE A 411 -34.84 37.55 -24.22
CA PHE A 411 -35.62 36.36 -24.46
C PHE A 411 -35.54 35.90 -25.94
N ASN A 412 -35.77 36.82 -26.90
CA ASN A 412 -35.67 36.52 -28.33
C ASN A 412 -34.23 36.08 -28.72
N ALA A 413 -33.22 36.76 -28.17
CA ALA A 413 -31.83 36.39 -28.39
C ALA A 413 -31.49 35.00 -27.84
N LEU A 414 -32.16 34.54 -26.77
CA LEU A 414 -32.01 33.23 -26.21
C LEU A 414 -32.62 32.15 -27.11
N GLU A 415 -33.72 32.46 -27.78
CA GLU A 415 -34.46 31.64 -28.74
C GLU A 415 -33.84 31.61 -30.16
N GLY A 416 -32.85 32.48 -30.42
CA GLY A 416 -32.25 32.60 -31.76
C GLY A 416 -33.18 33.33 -32.76
N LYS A 417 -34.05 34.17 -32.27
CA LYS A 417 -35.02 34.99 -33.03
C LYS A 417 -34.62 36.46 -33.14
#